data_f73d317ec62affd4a213c14106cb75cf
#
_entry.id   f73d317ec62affd4a213c14106cb75cf
#
_cell.length_a   1.000
_cell.length_b   1.000
_cell.length_c   1.000
_cell.angle_alpha   90.00
_cell.angle_beta   90.00
_cell.angle_gamma   90.00
#
_symmetry.space_group_name_H-M   'P 1'
#
loop_
_entity.id
_entity.type
_entity.pdbx_description
1 polymer ?
#
loop_
_entity_poly.entity_id
_entity_poly.type
_entity_poly.pdbx_seq_one_letter_code
_entity_poly.pdbx_strand_id
1 'polypeptide(L)'
;MKTRTPLDRNDLQIQKKDKVIEIGSGHNPSFRANVIVEKYIYDNTQRCDKAKIYPHQTFINADGENLPFKDKEFDYAICCQVLEHVEHPDIFIAEQCRIAKRGYIETPSMIGEFLFPKKSHKWVILDIDQKLVLFEKSQMPGNYQKDYGELFLNYLSYQSLPYKLLGLTEGEMMLNRYEWKDNVDIMV
;
A
#
# COMPACT_ATOMS: atom_id res chain seq x y z
N MET A 1 1.53 -2.10 16.25
CA MET A 1 0.42 -3.06 16.44
C MET A 1 -0.79 -2.62 15.62
N LYS A 2 -1.45 -3.54 14.92
CA LYS A 2 -2.69 -3.27 14.16
C LYS A 2 -3.78 -2.75 15.09
N THR A 3 -4.46 -1.69 14.69
CA THR A 3 -5.55 -1.09 15.47
C THR A 3 -6.92 -1.35 14.86
N ARG A 4 -7.01 -1.39 13.53
CA ARG A 4 -8.25 -1.68 12.80
C ARG A 4 -8.00 -2.02 11.34
N THR A 5 -9.06 -2.47 10.67
CA THR A 5 -9.14 -2.61 9.20
C THR A 5 -10.10 -1.54 8.68
N PRO A 6 -9.62 -0.44 8.05
CA PRO A 6 -10.48 0.58 7.46
C PRO A 6 -11.30 0.06 6.28
N LEU A 7 -12.46 0.64 6.03
CA LEU A 7 -13.29 0.27 4.86
C LEU A 7 -12.60 0.65 3.54
N ASP A 8 -11.96 1.78 3.54
CA ASP A 8 -11.15 2.26 2.42
C ASP A 8 -10.16 3.34 2.89
N ARG A 9 -9.42 3.90 1.95
CA ARG A 9 -8.44 4.98 2.18
C ARG A 9 -9.07 6.31 2.65
N ASN A 10 -10.39 6.50 2.54
CA ASN A 10 -11.10 7.70 3.02
C ASN A 10 -11.60 7.51 4.46
N ASP A 11 -11.64 6.26 4.95
CA ASP A 11 -12.03 5.90 6.31
C ASP A 11 -10.83 5.84 7.28
N LEU A 12 -9.79 6.66 7.09
CA LEU A 12 -8.62 6.68 7.97
C LEU A 12 -8.84 7.59 9.18
N GLN A 13 -8.36 7.17 10.36
CA GLN A 13 -8.46 7.94 11.59
C GLN A 13 -7.44 9.08 11.68
N ILE A 14 -7.43 9.96 10.67
CA ILE A 14 -6.56 11.14 10.60
C ILE A 14 -7.26 12.34 11.23
N GLN A 15 -6.67 12.89 12.29
CA GLN A 15 -7.19 14.10 12.93
C GLN A 15 -6.86 15.34 12.11
N LYS A 16 -7.69 16.39 12.22
CA LYS A 16 -7.51 17.63 11.45
C LYS A 16 -6.13 18.29 11.66
N LYS A 17 -5.55 18.15 12.84
CA LYS A 17 -4.25 18.73 13.24
C LYS A 17 -3.05 17.85 12.92
N ASP A 18 -3.25 16.61 12.49
CA ASP A 18 -2.15 15.67 12.25
C ASP A 18 -1.26 16.15 11.10
N LYS A 19 0.05 16.04 11.31
CA LYS A 19 1.06 16.15 10.26
C LYS A 19 1.15 14.79 9.56
N VAL A 20 0.75 14.73 8.30
CA VAL A 20 0.59 13.50 7.53
C VAL A 20 1.63 13.40 6.44
N ILE A 21 2.27 12.24 6.31
CA ILE A 21 3.14 11.88 5.19
C ILE A 21 2.52 10.75 4.38
N GLU A 22 2.70 10.76 3.08
CA GLU A 22 2.35 9.65 2.19
C GLU A 22 3.57 9.20 1.41
N ILE A 23 3.87 7.90 1.45
CA ILE A 23 4.99 7.28 0.79
C ILE A 23 4.47 6.51 -0.42
N GLY A 24 4.94 6.87 -1.62
CA GLY A 24 4.55 6.22 -2.87
C GLY A 24 3.12 6.55 -3.30
N SER A 25 2.74 7.81 -3.30
CA SER A 25 1.38 8.26 -3.68
C SER A 25 1.04 8.07 -5.16
N GLY A 26 2.05 8.00 -6.00
CA GLY A 26 1.91 7.88 -7.45
C GLY A 26 1.09 9.01 -8.07
N HIS A 27 0.05 8.64 -8.83
CA HIS A 27 -0.86 9.58 -9.50
C HIS A 27 -2.10 9.96 -8.67
N ASN A 28 -2.27 9.37 -7.48
CA ASN A 28 -3.46 9.57 -6.65
C ASN A 28 -3.12 9.87 -5.18
N PRO A 29 -2.47 11.02 -4.87
CA PRO A 29 -2.11 11.37 -3.51
C PRO A 29 -3.35 11.63 -2.64
N SER A 30 -3.23 11.31 -1.36
CA SER A 30 -4.22 11.71 -0.36
C SER A 30 -4.23 13.22 -0.20
N PHE A 31 -5.40 13.85 -0.28
CA PHE A 31 -5.53 15.29 0.00
C PHE A 31 -5.12 15.63 1.44
N ARG A 32 -5.15 14.65 2.35
CA ARG A 32 -4.76 14.83 3.75
C ARG A 32 -3.25 14.85 3.99
N ALA A 33 -2.44 14.37 3.03
CA ALA A 33 -0.99 14.36 3.17
C ALA A 33 -0.42 15.79 3.09
N ASN A 34 0.49 16.12 4.01
CA ASN A 34 1.28 17.35 3.99
C ASN A 34 2.57 17.17 3.20
N VAL A 35 3.13 15.96 3.26
CA VAL A 35 4.37 15.57 2.58
C VAL A 35 4.12 14.35 1.73
N ILE A 36 4.60 14.38 0.50
CA ILE A 36 4.58 13.26 -0.45
C ILE A 36 6.02 12.82 -0.69
N VAL A 37 6.29 11.53 -0.55
CA VAL A 37 7.59 10.93 -0.85
C VAL A 37 7.48 10.00 -2.04
N GLU A 38 8.35 10.18 -3.04
CA GLU A 38 8.45 9.32 -4.20
C GLU A 38 9.92 8.97 -4.49
N LYS A 39 10.20 7.70 -4.73
CA LYS A 39 11.55 7.23 -5.12
C LYS A 39 11.81 7.50 -6.60
N TYR A 40 10.83 7.25 -7.46
CA TYR A 40 10.94 7.32 -8.92
C TYR A 40 10.10 8.46 -9.48
N ILE A 41 10.73 9.63 -9.71
CA ILE A 41 10.01 10.83 -10.20
C ILE A 41 9.69 10.72 -11.69
N TYR A 42 10.66 10.26 -12.47
CA TYR A 42 10.58 10.26 -13.95
C TYR A 42 10.21 8.90 -14.54
N ASP A 43 10.20 7.85 -13.75
CA ASP A 43 9.83 6.51 -14.16
C ASP A 43 8.35 6.24 -13.84
N ASN A 44 7.56 6.02 -14.88
CA ASN A 44 6.14 5.68 -14.76
C ASN A 44 5.88 4.17 -14.87
N THR A 45 6.92 3.33 -14.86
CA THR A 45 6.78 1.87 -15.04
C THR A 45 5.87 1.24 -13.97
N GLN A 46 5.85 1.81 -12.77
CA GLN A 46 5.01 1.33 -11.66
C GLN A 46 3.77 2.19 -11.41
N ARG A 47 3.50 3.18 -12.26
CA ARG A 47 2.36 4.12 -12.14
C ARG A 47 1.49 4.09 -13.39
N CYS A 48 0.19 4.28 -13.19
CA CYS A 48 -0.74 4.39 -14.32
C CYS A 48 -0.70 5.77 -15.00
N ASP A 49 -0.22 6.83 -14.32
CA ASP A 49 -0.17 8.21 -14.82
C ASP A 49 0.95 9.01 -14.13
N LYS A 50 1.14 10.27 -14.54
CA LYS A 50 2.12 11.19 -13.94
C LYS A 50 1.84 11.43 -12.47
N ALA A 51 2.90 11.58 -11.66
CA ALA A 51 2.77 11.95 -10.26
C ALA A 51 1.96 13.25 -10.12
N LYS A 52 0.98 13.23 -9.23
CA LYS A 52 0.13 14.38 -8.91
C LYS A 52 0.51 14.92 -7.53
N ILE A 53 0.49 16.24 -7.39
CA ILE A 53 0.78 16.92 -6.12
C ILE A 53 -0.23 18.05 -5.97
N TYR A 54 -0.81 18.18 -4.79
CA TYR A 54 -1.69 19.32 -4.47
C TYR A 54 -0.85 20.54 -4.02
N PRO A 55 -1.32 21.79 -4.22
CA PRO A 55 -0.54 23.00 -3.92
C PRO A 55 -0.08 23.15 -2.48
N HIS A 56 -0.75 22.51 -1.52
CA HIS A 56 -0.39 22.53 -0.10
C HIS A 56 0.60 21.44 0.32
N GLN A 57 0.96 20.53 -0.59
CA GLN A 57 1.84 19.39 -0.31
C GLN A 57 3.30 19.73 -0.64
N THR A 58 4.19 19.26 0.21
CA THR A 58 5.63 19.28 -0.06
C THR A 58 6.05 17.95 -0.68
N PHE A 59 6.74 18.01 -1.80
CA PHE A 59 7.26 16.83 -2.49
C PHE A 59 8.71 16.58 -2.10
N ILE A 60 9.04 15.34 -1.73
CA ILE A 60 10.40 14.90 -1.39
C ILE A 60 10.75 13.67 -2.23
N ASN A 61 11.89 13.74 -2.91
CA ASN A 61 12.44 12.56 -3.58
C ASN A 61 13.33 11.79 -2.60
N ALA A 62 12.86 10.65 -2.16
CA ALA A 62 13.60 9.77 -1.23
C ALA A 62 13.18 8.32 -1.39
N ASP A 63 14.04 7.43 -0.90
CA ASP A 63 13.72 6.01 -0.76
C ASP A 63 12.93 5.77 0.52
N GLY A 64 11.83 5.01 0.43
CA GLY A 64 11.02 4.62 1.60
C GLY A 64 11.76 3.74 2.60
N GLU A 65 12.86 3.10 2.19
CA GLU A 65 13.77 2.33 3.04
C GLU A 65 14.81 3.22 3.77
N ASN A 66 14.92 4.51 3.42
CA ASN A 66 15.83 5.49 4.05
C ASN A 66 15.27 6.90 3.94
N LEU A 67 14.42 7.27 4.88
CA LEU A 67 13.66 8.51 4.86
C LEU A 67 14.40 9.65 5.57
N PRO A 68 14.53 10.85 4.96
CA PRO A 68 15.30 11.98 5.51
C PRO A 68 14.53 12.76 6.59
N PHE A 69 13.86 12.07 7.49
CA PHE A 69 13.04 12.67 8.55
C PHE A 69 13.48 12.21 9.95
N LYS A 70 13.16 13.01 10.95
CA LYS A 70 13.40 12.67 12.36
C LYS A 70 12.42 11.63 12.87
N ASP A 71 12.78 10.97 13.96
CA ASP A 71 11.89 10.02 14.64
C ASP A 71 10.61 10.72 15.08
N LYS A 72 9.47 10.06 14.78
CA LYS A 72 8.12 10.54 15.14
C LYS A 72 7.81 11.97 14.66
N GLU A 73 8.43 12.39 13.56
CA GLU A 73 8.19 13.70 12.96
C GLU A 73 6.75 13.87 12.46
N PHE A 74 6.11 12.76 12.10
CA PHE A 74 4.74 12.73 11.60
C PHE A 74 3.78 12.10 12.60
N ASP A 75 2.54 12.57 12.60
CA ASP A 75 1.49 11.97 13.39
C ASP A 75 0.88 10.75 12.68
N TYR A 76 0.92 10.75 11.34
CA TYR A 76 0.33 9.69 10.53
C TYR A 76 1.09 9.46 9.22
N ALA A 77 1.36 8.20 8.88
CA ALA A 77 1.92 7.78 7.60
C ALA A 77 0.88 7.03 6.75
N ILE A 78 0.81 7.31 5.46
CA ILE A 78 -0.01 6.59 4.49
C ILE A 78 0.92 5.88 3.51
N CYS A 79 0.67 4.60 3.28
CA CYS A 79 1.39 3.77 2.32
C CYS A 79 0.41 2.85 1.59
N CYS A 80 0.14 3.11 0.32
CA CYS A 80 -0.81 2.35 -0.48
C CYS A 80 -0.13 1.79 -1.73
N GLN A 81 -0.18 0.47 -1.88
CA GLN A 81 0.34 -0.24 -3.06
C GLN A 81 1.84 0.02 -3.32
N VAL A 82 2.66 -0.07 -2.26
CA VAL A 82 4.11 0.15 -2.30
C VAL A 82 4.89 -1.01 -1.69
N LEU A 83 4.44 -1.54 -0.54
CA LEU A 83 5.17 -2.56 0.21
C LEU A 83 5.45 -3.82 -0.61
N GLU A 84 4.58 -4.16 -1.55
CA GLU A 84 4.75 -5.30 -2.46
C GLU A 84 5.89 -5.12 -3.48
N HIS A 85 6.40 -3.89 -3.63
CA HIS A 85 7.47 -3.56 -4.61
C HIS A 85 8.86 -3.39 -4.00
N VAL A 86 8.97 -3.19 -2.68
CA VAL A 86 10.24 -2.83 -2.03
C VAL A 86 11.24 -3.99 -2.01
N GLU A 87 12.53 -3.64 -1.88
CA GLU A 87 13.58 -4.67 -1.78
C GLU A 87 13.62 -5.29 -0.37
N HIS A 88 13.56 -4.45 0.67
CA HIS A 88 13.71 -4.84 2.06
C HIS A 88 12.47 -4.38 2.86
N PRO A 89 11.40 -5.19 2.88
CA PRO A 89 10.14 -4.81 3.52
C PRO A 89 10.24 -4.58 5.04
N ASP A 90 11.14 -5.28 5.70
CA ASP A 90 11.46 -5.09 7.12
C ASP A 90 12.06 -3.70 7.38
N ILE A 91 13.04 -3.26 6.56
CA ILE A 91 13.64 -1.93 6.63
C ILE A 91 12.60 -0.86 6.30
N PHE A 92 11.81 -1.07 5.24
CA PHE A 92 10.77 -0.14 4.82
C PHE A 92 9.72 0.09 5.93
N ILE A 93 9.25 -0.96 6.58
CA ILE A 93 8.29 -0.89 7.68
C ILE A 93 8.93 -0.23 8.92
N ALA A 94 10.19 -0.59 9.25
CA ALA A 94 10.90 0.02 10.36
C ALA A 94 11.04 1.55 10.18
N GLU A 95 11.34 2.01 8.95
CA GLU A 95 11.42 3.44 8.64
C GLU A 95 10.08 4.15 8.80
N GLN A 96 8.98 3.56 8.35
CA GLN A 96 7.66 4.14 8.57
C GLN A 96 7.29 4.22 10.05
N CYS A 97 7.56 3.15 10.80
CA CYS A 97 7.36 3.14 12.25
C CYS A 97 8.29 4.13 12.96
N ARG A 98 9.50 4.39 12.45
CA ARG A 98 10.43 5.36 13.01
C ARG A 98 9.91 6.79 12.85
N ILE A 99 9.48 7.16 11.64
CA ILE A 99 9.11 8.55 11.33
C ILE A 99 7.71 8.94 11.75
N ALA A 100 6.78 7.98 11.92
CA ALA A 100 5.39 8.25 12.26
C ALA A 100 4.94 7.54 13.55
N LYS A 101 3.95 8.14 14.22
CA LYS A 101 3.35 7.56 15.46
C LYS A 101 2.35 6.47 15.13
N ARG A 102 1.65 6.59 14.01
CA ARG A 102 0.63 5.68 13.51
C ARG A 102 0.51 5.82 11.99
N GLY A 103 -0.18 4.92 11.36
CA GLY A 103 -0.34 4.99 9.92
C GLY A 103 -1.24 3.92 9.34
N TYR A 104 -1.24 3.87 8.02
CA TYR A 104 -2.03 2.98 7.20
C TYR A 104 -1.16 2.34 6.13
N ILE A 105 -1.29 1.04 5.98
CA ILE A 105 -0.68 0.26 4.90
C ILE A 105 -1.80 -0.44 4.15
N GLU A 106 -1.78 -0.31 2.82
CA GLU A 106 -2.64 -1.06 1.92
C GLU A 106 -1.80 -1.78 0.89
N THR A 107 -2.06 -3.07 0.70
CA THR A 107 -1.38 -3.91 -0.29
C THR A 107 -2.39 -4.83 -0.96
N PRO A 108 -2.08 -5.43 -2.11
CA PRO A 108 -2.84 -6.57 -2.59
C PRO A 108 -2.85 -7.67 -1.51
N SER A 109 -4.01 -8.31 -1.34
CA SER A 109 -4.08 -9.55 -0.56
C SER A 109 -3.46 -10.70 -1.36
N MET A 110 -3.26 -11.85 -0.73
CA MET A 110 -2.89 -13.06 -1.45
C MET A 110 -3.87 -13.38 -2.59
N ILE A 111 -5.17 -13.26 -2.34
CA ILE A 111 -6.21 -13.48 -3.37
C ILE A 111 -6.09 -12.45 -4.48
N GLY A 112 -5.93 -11.17 -4.13
CA GLY A 112 -5.73 -10.10 -5.11
C GLY A 112 -4.51 -10.34 -5.99
N GLU A 113 -3.39 -10.74 -5.39
CA GLU A 113 -2.16 -11.04 -6.13
C GLU A 113 -2.29 -12.30 -7.02
N PHE A 114 -3.06 -13.30 -6.60
CA PHE A 114 -3.36 -14.48 -7.44
C PHE A 114 -4.25 -14.14 -8.63
N LEU A 115 -5.24 -13.30 -8.44
CA LEU A 115 -6.19 -12.95 -9.51
C LEU A 115 -5.60 -11.93 -10.49
N PHE A 116 -4.73 -11.04 -10.01
CA PHE A 116 -4.15 -9.93 -10.77
C PHE A 116 -2.63 -9.82 -10.57
N PRO A 117 -1.87 -10.88 -10.89
CA PRO A 117 -0.44 -10.87 -10.63
C PRO A 117 0.25 -9.78 -11.45
N LYS A 118 1.03 -8.94 -10.79
CA LYS A 118 1.91 -7.97 -11.46
C LYS A 118 3.34 -8.45 -11.42
N LYS A 119 4.05 -8.33 -12.53
CA LYS A 119 5.49 -8.69 -12.62
C LYS A 119 6.37 -7.84 -11.71
N SER A 120 5.93 -6.61 -11.41
CA SER A 120 6.64 -5.68 -10.54
C SER A 120 6.46 -5.97 -9.05
N HIS A 121 5.49 -6.81 -8.66
CA HIS A 121 5.31 -7.20 -7.27
C HIS A 121 6.33 -8.28 -6.91
N LYS A 122 7.12 -8.02 -5.88
CA LYS A 122 8.13 -8.95 -5.34
C LYS A 122 7.57 -9.82 -4.23
N TRP A 123 6.59 -9.29 -3.49
CA TRP A 123 6.05 -9.89 -2.28
C TRP A 123 4.57 -10.23 -2.43
N VAL A 124 4.21 -11.40 -1.93
CA VAL A 124 2.83 -11.80 -1.63
C VAL A 124 2.61 -11.55 -0.15
N ILE A 125 1.60 -10.76 0.18
CA ILE A 125 1.40 -10.25 1.53
C ILE A 125 0.07 -10.76 2.09
N LEU A 126 0.13 -11.29 3.30
CA LEU A 126 -1.03 -11.75 4.07
C LEU A 126 -1.12 -10.96 5.37
N ASP A 127 -2.33 -10.69 5.80
CA ASP A 127 -2.63 -10.19 7.15
C ASP A 127 -3.14 -11.37 7.99
N ILE A 128 -2.26 -11.91 8.85
CA ILE A 128 -2.55 -13.07 9.69
C ILE A 128 -2.32 -12.69 11.16
N ASP A 129 -3.35 -12.83 11.98
CA ASP A 129 -3.28 -12.57 13.42
C ASP A 129 -2.66 -11.19 13.74
N GLN A 130 -3.06 -10.17 12.98
CA GLN A 130 -2.56 -8.79 13.10
C GLN A 130 -1.09 -8.60 12.72
N LYS A 131 -0.49 -9.55 12.01
CA LYS A 131 0.87 -9.48 11.47
C LYS A 131 0.83 -9.47 9.95
N LEU A 132 1.73 -8.69 9.35
CA LEU A 132 1.97 -8.77 7.92
C LEU A 132 2.99 -9.87 7.65
N VAL A 133 2.56 -10.95 6.98
CA VAL A 133 3.41 -12.08 6.60
C VAL A 133 3.70 -11.95 5.11
N LEU A 134 4.98 -11.90 4.76
CA LEU A 134 5.44 -11.68 3.41
C LEU A 134 6.17 -12.91 2.87
N PHE A 135 5.80 -13.34 1.67
CA PHE A 135 6.49 -14.39 0.94
C PHE A 135 7.11 -13.82 -0.33
N GLU A 136 8.38 -14.06 -0.53
CA GLU A 136 9.04 -13.63 -1.75
C GLU A 136 8.49 -14.43 -2.94
N LYS A 137 7.98 -13.71 -3.94
CA LYS A 137 7.28 -14.29 -5.08
C LYS A 137 8.20 -15.17 -5.94
N SER A 138 9.50 -14.86 -5.98
CA SER A 138 10.51 -15.66 -6.68
C SER A 138 10.67 -17.07 -6.11
N GLN A 139 10.33 -17.28 -4.85
CA GLN A 139 10.44 -18.57 -4.15
C GLN A 139 9.15 -19.41 -4.25
N MET A 140 8.09 -18.87 -4.84
CA MET A 140 6.81 -19.58 -4.95
C MET A 140 6.79 -20.56 -6.13
N PRO A 141 6.11 -21.73 -6.02
CA PRO A 141 6.04 -22.70 -7.10
C PRO A 141 5.44 -22.15 -8.39
N GLY A 142 6.00 -22.53 -9.54
CA GLY A 142 5.81 -21.94 -10.86
C GLY A 142 4.40 -21.76 -11.44
N ASN A 143 3.34 -22.29 -10.82
CA ASN A 143 1.96 -22.10 -11.28
C ASN A 143 1.33 -20.79 -10.78
N TYR A 144 2.02 -20.02 -9.97
CA TYR A 144 1.59 -18.74 -9.41
C TYR A 144 1.56 -17.61 -10.45
N GLN A 145 2.09 -17.80 -11.62
CA GLN A 145 2.27 -16.77 -12.64
C GLN A 145 1.13 -16.67 -13.67
N LYS A 146 0.02 -17.39 -13.48
CA LYS A 146 -1.14 -17.23 -14.36
C LYS A 146 -1.79 -15.89 -14.09
N ASP A 147 -1.90 -15.08 -15.14
CA ASP A 147 -2.59 -13.80 -15.10
C ASP A 147 -4.07 -13.98 -15.44
N TYR A 148 -4.92 -13.72 -14.49
CA TYR A 148 -6.37 -13.75 -14.66
C TYR A 148 -6.97 -12.34 -14.83
N GLY A 149 -6.15 -11.32 -15.03
CA GLY A 149 -6.58 -9.92 -15.14
C GLY A 149 -7.63 -9.69 -16.22
N GLU A 150 -7.50 -10.33 -17.38
CA GLU A 150 -8.53 -10.24 -18.44
C GLU A 150 -9.91 -10.70 -17.95
N LEU A 151 -9.97 -11.80 -17.22
CA LEU A 151 -11.24 -12.31 -16.69
C LEU A 151 -11.79 -11.39 -15.60
N PHE A 152 -10.99 -11.06 -14.58
CA PHE A 152 -11.47 -10.39 -13.38
C PHE A 152 -11.55 -8.87 -13.49
N LEU A 153 -10.60 -8.23 -14.17
CA LEU A 153 -10.59 -6.77 -14.33
C LEU A 153 -11.40 -6.32 -15.55
N ASN A 154 -11.26 -7.01 -16.67
CA ASN A 154 -11.84 -6.54 -17.94
C ASN A 154 -13.19 -7.18 -18.25
N TYR A 155 -13.38 -8.48 -18.00
CA TYR A 155 -14.64 -9.14 -18.33
C TYR A 155 -15.65 -9.06 -17.17
N LEU A 156 -15.37 -9.64 -16.03
CA LEU A 156 -16.33 -9.74 -14.92
C LEU A 156 -16.72 -8.38 -14.35
N SER A 157 -15.78 -7.43 -14.30
CA SER A 157 -16.05 -6.07 -13.82
C SER A 157 -17.08 -5.32 -14.67
N TYR A 158 -17.24 -5.69 -15.92
CA TYR A 158 -18.24 -5.06 -16.82
C TYR A 158 -19.49 -5.91 -17.02
N GLN A 159 -19.37 -7.23 -17.04
CA GLN A 159 -20.43 -8.14 -17.44
C GLN A 159 -21.17 -8.81 -16.27
N SER A 160 -20.59 -8.85 -15.06
CA SER A 160 -21.16 -9.56 -13.92
C SER A 160 -21.58 -8.61 -12.81
N LEU A 161 -22.89 -8.40 -12.64
CA LEU A 161 -23.44 -7.64 -11.51
C LEU A 161 -23.08 -8.27 -10.15
N PRO A 162 -23.17 -9.61 -9.93
CA PRO A 162 -22.73 -10.22 -8.68
C PRO A 162 -21.25 -9.95 -8.37
N TYR A 163 -20.37 -9.97 -9.38
CA TYR A 163 -18.95 -9.67 -9.18
C TYR A 163 -18.73 -8.20 -8.79
N LYS A 164 -19.45 -7.26 -9.40
CA LYS A 164 -19.41 -5.83 -9.01
C LYS A 164 -19.84 -5.64 -7.55
N LEU A 165 -20.92 -6.29 -7.16
CA LEU A 165 -21.41 -6.24 -5.79
C LEU A 165 -20.40 -6.84 -4.82
N LEU A 166 -19.81 -7.99 -5.14
CA LEU A 166 -18.73 -8.60 -4.34
C LEU A 166 -17.57 -7.63 -4.12
N GLY A 167 -17.09 -6.95 -5.17
CA GLY A 167 -16.02 -5.97 -5.06
C GLY A 167 -16.38 -4.76 -4.20
N LEU A 168 -17.65 -4.38 -4.13
CA LEU A 168 -18.14 -3.27 -3.29
C LEU A 168 -18.35 -3.67 -1.83
N THR A 169 -18.82 -4.90 -1.58
CA THR A 169 -19.14 -5.37 -0.22
C THR A 169 -17.98 -6.07 0.48
N GLU A 170 -17.13 -6.77 -0.28
CA GLU A 170 -16.05 -7.61 0.22
C GLU A 170 -14.68 -7.17 -0.35
N GLY A 171 -14.46 -5.87 -0.46
CA GLY A 171 -13.21 -5.33 -0.97
C GLY A 171 -11.96 -5.79 -0.21
N GLU A 172 -12.13 -6.23 1.03
CA GLU A 172 -11.08 -6.81 1.87
C GLU A 172 -10.53 -8.15 1.32
N MET A 173 -11.30 -8.86 0.49
CA MET A 173 -10.79 -10.06 -0.17
C MET A 173 -9.60 -9.77 -1.09
N MET A 174 -9.59 -8.60 -1.72
CA MET A 174 -8.59 -8.22 -2.72
C MET A 174 -7.43 -7.41 -2.13
N LEU A 175 -7.63 -6.78 -0.98
CA LEU A 175 -6.69 -5.85 -0.37
C LEU A 175 -6.51 -6.15 1.11
N ASN A 176 -5.27 -6.20 1.56
CA ASN A 176 -4.96 -6.06 2.98
C ASN A 176 -5.04 -4.59 3.34
N ARG A 177 -5.79 -4.27 4.38
CA ARG A 177 -5.93 -2.91 4.92
C ARG A 177 -5.54 -2.92 6.39
N TYR A 178 -4.48 -2.22 6.70
CA TYR A 178 -3.79 -2.34 7.97
C TYR A 178 -3.54 -0.95 8.57
N GLU A 179 -4.42 -0.49 9.47
CA GLU A 179 -4.16 0.72 10.24
C GLU A 179 -3.43 0.34 11.53
N TRP A 180 -2.33 1.05 11.84
CA TRP A 180 -1.40 0.68 12.90
C TRP A 180 -1.05 1.85 13.83
N LYS A 181 -0.57 1.51 15.02
CA LYS A 181 -0.03 2.44 16.00
C LYS A 181 1.27 1.88 16.59
N ASP A 182 2.24 2.77 16.77
CA ASP A 182 3.58 2.56 17.34
C ASP A 182 4.46 1.62 16.52
N ASN A 183 4.02 0.41 16.21
CA ASN A 183 4.78 -0.60 15.47
C ASN A 183 3.87 -1.43 14.56
N VAL A 184 4.47 -2.03 13.53
CA VAL A 184 3.86 -3.05 12.66
C VAL A 184 4.62 -4.35 12.85
N ASP A 185 3.91 -5.40 13.22
CA ASP A 185 4.49 -6.74 13.29
C ASP A 185 4.59 -7.33 11.89
N ILE A 186 5.81 -7.67 11.49
CA ILE A 186 6.13 -8.21 10.17
C ILE A 186 6.92 -9.50 10.28
N MET A 187 6.66 -10.43 9.37
CA MET A 187 7.42 -11.67 9.17
C MET A 187 7.76 -11.79 7.68
N VAL A 188 9.03 -11.86 7.37
CA VAL A 188 9.58 -12.01 6.01
C VAL A 188 10.23 -13.37 5.87
#